data_8e8f3364824082df4e0cd445a7237809
#
_entry.id   8e8f3364824082df4e0cd445a7237809
#
_cell.length_a   1.000
_cell.length_b   1.000
_cell.length_c   1.000
_cell.angle_alpha   90.00
_cell.angle_beta   90.00
_cell.angle_gamma   90.00
#
_symmetry.space_group_name_H-M   'P 1'
#
loop_
_entity.id
_entity.type
_entity.pdbx_description
1 polymer ?
#
loop_
_entity_poly.entity_id
_entity_poly.type
_entity_poly.pdbx_seq_one_letter_code
_entity_poly.pdbx_strand_id
1 'polypeptide(L)'
;MSGSASRATRKIQNPIGFGVIGTGMWGRAHAEVYAANPYSRLVAVCDLQKDRAEGVAAQFGAKAYTDIDAFLANPEIEAVGIATPDTMHRAPAILAAEAGKHILLEKPLATTHEDIAAIVDSVTRNKVRLMVDFHARWSPPIVLARDSIRRGELGELVSAYYRLNDVVSVPLQMLAWAAKSSILWFLGSHTIDTLRWLLDDEVEWVHSASRSGVLKAQGVDVPDIYQTLMKFRKGVIATIENNWIVPNTQPNVNDIKLNLLGSKGMLDIDLTNNGVLQRFLPDRYDQPDVFVKPLIHDRHVGFAYAAIHDFVERLAFGEDFLTDLRDGVNVSKTVLAIMESAERNAPVKVEL
;
A
#
# COMPACT_ATOMS: atom_id res chain seq x y z
N MET A 1 28.49 -2.21 -13.68
CA MET A 1 27.47 -2.69 -14.63
C MET A 1 27.57 -4.22 -14.70
N SER A 2 26.91 -4.92 -13.80
CA SER A 2 26.75 -6.38 -13.91
C SER A 2 25.50 -6.60 -14.77
N GLY A 3 25.69 -7.20 -15.95
CA GLY A 3 24.60 -7.52 -16.87
C GLY A 3 23.64 -8.53 -16.26
N SER A 4 22.56 -8.05 -15.63
CA SER A 4 21.45 -8.91 -15.31
C SER A 4 20.78 -9.29 -16.63
N ALA A 5 20.81 -10.58 -16.98
CA ALA A 5 19.97 -11.09 -18.06
C ALA A 5 18.52 -10.64 -17.78
N SER A 6 17.86 -10.07 -18.82
CA SER A 6 16.48 -9.62 -18.71
C SER A 6 15.60 -10.73 -18.11
N ARG A 7 14.72 -10.41 -17.15
CA ARG A 7 13.74 -11.35 -16.57
C ARG A 7 12.99 -12.15 -17.65
N ALA A 8 12.73 -11.51 -18.80
CA ALA A 8 12.05 -12.11 -19.96
C ALA A 8 12.73 -13.38 -20.53
N THR A 9 14.00 -13.63 -20.21
CA THR A 9 14.74 -14.81 -20.72
C THR A 9 14.92 -15.91 -19.67
N ARG A 10 14.54 -15.68 -18.42
CA ARG A 10 14.65 -16.67 -17.34
C ARG A 10 13.42 -17.58 -17.33
N LYS A 11 13.60 -18.88 -17.50
CA LYS A 11 12.53 -19.89 -17.38
C LYS A 11 12.53 -20.47 -15.98
N ILE A 12 11.39 -20.44 -15.32
CA ILE A 12 11.13 -21.20 -14.10
C ILE A 12 10.43 -22.50 -14.51
N GLN A 13 10.92 -23.64 -14.01
CA GLN A 13 10.34 -24.94 -14.38
C GLN A 13 8.99 -25.18 -13.68
N ASN A 14 8.81 -24.68 -12.44
CA ASN A 14 7.56 -24.84 -11.70
C ASN A 14 7.09 -23.47 -11.17
N PRO A 15 5.87 -23.01 -11.50
CA PRO A 15 5.28 -21.82 -10.91
C PRO A 15 5.09 -21.97 -9.39
N ILE A 16 5.38 -20.92 -8.64
CA ILE A 16 5.20 -20.87 -7.18
C ILE A 16 3.71 -20.96 -6.84
N GLY A 17 3.37 -21.80 -5.86
CA GLY A 17 2.01 -21.91 -5.34
C GLY A 17 1.65 -20.73 -4.42
N PHE A 18 0.63 -19.98 -4.79
CA PHE A 18 0.15 -18.83 -4.01
C PHE A 18 -1.21 -19.07 -3.39
N GLY A 19 -1.39 -18.53 -2.18
CA GLY A 19 -2.68 -18.39 -1.53
C GLY A 19 -3.04 -16.94 -1.26
N VAL A 20 -4.33 -16.66 -1.00
CA VAL A 20 -4.81 -15.33 -0.61
C VAL A 20 -5.61 -15.42 0.68
N ILE A 21 -5.30 -14.57 1.65
CA ILE A 21 -6.02 -14.42 2.92
C ILE A 21 -6.74 -13.07 2.91
N GLY A 22 -8.08 -13.11 3.00
CA GLY A 22 -8.96 -11.97 2.79
C GLY A 22 -9.30 -11.77 1.31
N THR A 23 -10.56 -12.01 0.93
CA THR A 23 -11.03 -11.96 -0.46
C THR A 23 -11.86 -10.70 -0.78
N GLY A 24 -11.54 -9.60 -0.12
CA GLY A 24 -12.06 -8.27 -0.44
C GLY A 24 -11.53 -7.74 -1.79
N MET A 25 -11.65 -6.43 -2.01
CA MET A 25 -11.22 -5.78 -3.26
C MET A 25 -9.76 -6.11 -3.61
N TRP A 26 -8.83 -5.91 -2.67
CA TRP A 26 -7.41 -6.17 -2.89
C TRP A 26 -7.07 -7.65 -2.93
N GLY A 27 -7.69 -8.48 -2.08
CA GLY A 27 -7.49 -9.93 -2.17
C GLY A 27 -7.92 -10.52 -3.50
N ARG A 28 -8.97 -9.97 -4.13
CA ARG A 28 -9.35 -10.34 -5.50
C ARG A 28 -8.29 -9.92 -6.51
N ALA A 29 -7.67 -8.73 -6.37
CA ALA A 29 -6.57 -8.30 -7.22
C ALA A 29 -5.34 -9.23 -7.08
N HIS A 30 -4.99 -9.62 -5.86
CA HIS A 30 -3.95 -10.62 -5.62
C HIS A 30 -4.29 -11.95 -6.30
N ALA A 31 -5.50 -12.45 -6.15
CA ALA A 31 -5.95 -13.70 -6.76
C ALA A 31 -5.87 -13.64 -8.31
N GLU A 32 -6.29 -12.53 -8.91
CA GLU A 32 -6.21 -12.29 -10.35
C GLU A 32 -4.76 -12.35 -10.85
N VAL A 33 -3.85 -11.65 -10.17
CA VAL A 33 -2.43 -11.66 -10.54
C VAL A 33 -1.82 -13.05 -10.37
N TYR A 34 -2.07 -13.72 -9.24
CA TYR A 34 -1.50 -15.05 -9.00
C TYR A 34 -2.02 -16.12 -9.95
N ALA A 35 -3.24 -15.97 -10.46
CA ALA A 35 -3.80 -16.84 -11.48
C ALA A 35 -3.25 -16.55 -12.89
N ALA A 36 -2.84 -15.30 -13.19
CA ALA A 36 -2.46 -14.87 -14.53
C ALA A 36 -0.94 -14.76 -14.76
N ASN A 37 -0.13 -14.60 -13.69
CA ASN A 37 1.31 -14.43 -13.80
C ASN A 37 1.98 -15.78 -14.18
N PRO A 38 2.90 -15.82 -15.16
CA PRO A 38 3.52 -17.08 -15.62
C PRO A 38 4.42 -17.76 -14.57
N TYR A 39 4.79 -17.07 -13.49
CA TYR A 39 5.65 -17.59 -12.42
C TYR A 39 4.88 -17.98 -11.16
N SER A 40 3.56 -17.83 -11.17
CA SER A 40 2.70 -18.23 -10.06
C SER A 40 1.53 -19.09 -10.52
N ARG A 41 0.95 -19.83 -9.57
CA ARG A 41 -0.37 -20.45 -9.71
C ARG A 41 -1.17 -20.14 -8.44
N LEU A 42 -2.40 -19.71 -8.60
CA LEU A 42 -3.31 -19.55 -7.47
C LEU A 42 -3.78 -20.95 -7.02
N VAL A 43 -3.43 -21.32 -5.79
CA VAL A 43 -3.78 -22.64 -5.20
C VAL A 43 -5.09 -22.53 -4.44
N ALA A 44 -5.21 -21.51 -3.59
CA ALA A 44 -6.33 -21.39 -2.68
C ALA A 44 -6.57 -19.94 -2.25
N VAL A 45 -7.79 -19.70 -1.76
CA VAL A 45 -8.18 -18.45 -1.08
C VAL A 45 -8.83 -18.77 0.26
N CYS A 46 -8.67 -17.88 1.24
CA CYS A 46 -9.24 -17.99 2.57
C CYS A 46 -9.95 -16.70 2.98
N ASP A 47 -11.19 -16.79 3.42
CA ASP A 47 -11.95 -15.67 3.99
C ASP A 47 -12.89 -16.19 5.07
N LEU A 48 -13.13 -15.41 6.13
CA LEU A 48 -14.08 -15.74 7.18
C LEU A 48 -15.51 -15.87 6.64
N GLN A 49 -15.82 -15.17 5.54
CA GLN A 49 -17.10 -15.25 4.85
C GLN A 49 -17.03 -16.28 3.73
N LYS A 50 -17.70 -17.41 3.94
CA LYS A 50 -17.71 -18.55 3.03
C LYS A 50 -18.07 -18.15 1.59
N ASP A 51 -19.14 -17.37 1.42
CA ASP A 51 -19.61 -16.97 0.09
C ASP A 51 -18.57 -16.12 -0.68
N ARG A 52 -17.80 -15.29 0.05
CA ARG A 52 -16.69 -14.52 -0.54
C ARG A 52 -15.54 -15.42 -0.99
N ALA A 53 -15.13 -16.36 -0.12
CA ALA A 53 -14.09 -17.31 -0.46
C ALA A 53 -14.48 -18.16 -1.68
N GLU A 54 -15.69 -18.74 -1.68
CA GLU A 54 -16.21 -19.56 -2.78
C GLU A 54 -16.36 -18.76 -4.07
N GLY A 55 -16.84 -17.51 -4.01
CA GLY A 55 -16.99 -16.65 -5.18
C GLY A 55 -15.67 -16.34 -5.87
N VAL A 56 -14.62 -16.01 -5.11
CA VAL A 56 -13.29 -15.74 -5.66
C VAL A 56 -12.63 -17.04 -6.13
N ALA A 57 -12.75 -18.12 -5.36
CA ALA A 57 -12.22 -19.43 -5.73
C ALA A 57 -12.81 -19.93 -7.07
N ALA A 58 -14.12 -19.83 -7.25
CA ALA A 58 -14.81 -20.23 -8.48
C ALA A 58 -14.38 -19.39 -9.68
N GLN A 59 -14.16 -18.08 -9.49
CA GLN A 59 -13.74 -17.19 -10.57
C GLN A 59 -12.35 -17.54 -11.11
N PHE A 60 -11.42 -17.95 -10.26
CA PHE A 60 -10.02 -18.19 -10.64
C PHE A 60 -9.58 -19.66 -10.59
N GLY A 61 -10.51 -20.59 -10.37
CA GLY A 61 -10.22 -22.02 -10.36
C GLY A 61 -9.40 -22.47 -9.15
N ALA A 62 -9.54 -21.81 -8.00
CA ALA A 62 -8.80 -22.10 -6.78
C ALA A 62 -9.64 -22.86 -5.76
N LYS A 63 -9.03 -23.35 -4.67
CA LYS A 63 -9.72 -23.96 -3.54
C LYS A 63 -10.15 -22.89 -2.53
N ALA A 64 -11.38 -22.96 -2.03
CA ALA A 64 -11.88 -22.08 -0.98
C ALA A 64 -11.66 -22.68 0.42
N TYR A 65 -11.26 -21.82 1.37
CA TYR A 65 -11.16 -22.12 2.78
C TYR A 65 -11.83 -21.03 3.62
N THR A 66 -12.35 -21.43 4.79
CA THR A 66 -12.81 -20.51 5.83
C THR A 66 -12.01 -20.62 7.12
N ASP A 67 -11.14 -21.59 7.18
CA ASP A 67 -10.21 -21.86 8.28
C ASP A 67 -8.78 -21.61 7.82
N ILE A 68 -8.07 -20.72 8.51
CA ILE A 68 -6.73 -20.28 8.13
C ILE A 68 -5.68 -21.37 8.38
N ASP A 69 -5.86 -22.19 9.43
CA ASP A 69 -4.89 -23.25 9.75
C ASP A 69 -4.95 -24.36 8.70
N ALA A 70 -6.16 -24.77 8.31
CA ALA A 70 -6.35 -25.72 7.21
C ALA A 70 -5.84 -25.18 5.86
N PHE A 71 -5.99 -23.87 5.62
CA PHE A 71 -5.45 -23.20 4.43
C PHE A 71 -3.92 -23.21 4.43
N LEU A 72 -3.27 -22.82 5.53
CA LEU A 72 -1.81 -22.75 5.65
C LEU A 72 -1.15 -24.14 5.70
N ALA A 73 -1.86 -25.15 6.17
CA ALA A 73 -1.41 -26.55 6.13
C ALA A 73 -1.34 -27.15 4.72
N ASN A 74 -1.89 -26.47 3.70
CA ASN A 74 -1.79 -26.93 2.32
C ASN A 74 -0.32 -26.82 1.83
N PRO A 75 0.37 -27.95 1.51
CA PRO A 75 1.77 -27.93 1.13
C PRO A 75 2.02 -27.31 -0.25
N GLU A 76 1.00 -27.17 -1.07
CA GLU A 76 1.12 -26.53 -2.39
C GLU A 76 1.19 -24.99 -2.31
N ILE A 77 0.87 -24.40 -1.15
CA ILE A 77 1.01 -22.96 -0.91
C ILE A 77 2.44 -22.70 -0.43
N GLU A 78 3.20 -21.90 -1.16
CA GLU A 78 4.55 -21.48 -0.83
C GLU A 78 4.61 -20.02 -0.40
N ALA A 79 3.69 -19.20 -0.91
CA ALA A 79 3.57 -17.79 -0.57
C ALA A 79 2.10 -17.35 -0.45
N VAL A 80 1.86 -16.29 0.29
CA VAL A 80 0.51 -15.77 0.51
C VAL A 80 0.45 -14.26 0.27
N GLY A 81 -0.68 -13.80 -0.30
CA GLY A 81 -1.11 -12.41 -0.23
C GLY A 81 -2.07 -12.23 0.94
N ILE A 82 -1.81 -11.27 1.82
CA ILE A 82 -2.68 -10.96 2.96
C ILE A 82 -3.34 -9.60 2.70
N ALA A 83 -4.66 -9.62 2.51
CA ALA A 83 -5.49 -8.46 2.17
C ALA A 83 -6.70 -8.33 3.12
N THR A 84 -6.45 -8.52 4.40
CA THR A 84 -7.42 -8.28 5.48
C THR A 84 -7.49 -6.79 5.82
N PRO A 85 -8.48 -6.32 6.62
CA PRO A 85 -8.45 -4.97 7.15
C PRO A 85 -7.16 -4.67 7.94
N ASP A 86 -6.70 -3.42 7.91
CA ASP A 86 -5.41 -2.97 8.46
C ASP A 86 -5.16 -3.37 9.93
N THR A 87 -6.19 -3.35 10.77
CA THR A 87 -6.13 -3.78 12.18
C THR A 87 -6.09 -5.30 12.37
N MET A 88 -6.19 -6.07 11.29
CA MET A 88 -6.26 -7.54 11.31
C MET A 88 -5.04 -8.22 10.66
N HIS A 89 -3.97 -7.50 10.43
CA HIS A 89 -2.76 -8.04 9.76
C HIS A 89 -1.93 -8.98 10.65
N ARG A 90 -1.91 -8.74 11.99
CA ARG A 90 -1.05 -9.47 12.93
C ARG A 90 -1.20 -10.99 12.84
N ALA A 91 -2.41 -11.48 13.08
CA ALA A 91 -2.63 -12.93 13.18
C ALA A 91 -2.31 -13.67 11.87
N PRO A 92 -2.84 -13.28 10.69
CA PRO A 92 -2.52 -13.98 9.45
C PRO A 92 -1.05 -13.86 9.06
N ALA A 93 -0.37 -12.74 9.36
CA ALA A 93 1.05 -12.59 9.05
C ALA A 93 1.94 -13.53 9.91
N ILE A 94 1.64 -13.64 11.21
CA ILE A 94 2.34 -14.53 12.14
C ILE A 94 2.12 -16.00 11.74
N LEU A 95 0.87 -16.41 11.54
CA LEU A 95 0.53 -17.78 11.16
C LEU A 95 1.16 -18.19 9.82
N ALA A 96 1.14 -17.29 8.83
CA ALA A 96 1.78 -17.54 7.56
C ALA A 96 3.30 -17.69 7.71
N ALA A 97 3.95 -16.84 8.51
CA ALA A 97 5.38 -16.93 8.78
C ALA A 97 5.74 -18.23 9.51
N GLU A 98 4.97 -18.64 10.53
CA GLU A 98 5.14 -19.88 11.28
C GLU A 98 4.94 -21.13 10.40
N ALA A 99 4.05 -21.02 9.40
CA ALA A 99 3.87 -22.06 8.37
C ALA A 99 4.95 -22.03 7.27
N GLY A 100 5.98 -21.17 7.38
CA GLY A 100 7.07 -21.04 6.42
C GLY A 100 6.69 -20.42 5.09
N LYS A 101 5.55 -19.69 5.00
CA LYS A 101 5.09 -19.06 3.76
C LYS A 101 5.68 -17.68 3.59
N HIS A 102 6.13 -17.35 2.38
CA HIS A 102 6.51 -15.97 2.02
C HIS A 102 5.28 -15.08 1.93
N ILE A 103 5.40 -13.78 2.19
CA ILE A 103 4.24 -12.92 2.43
C ILE A 103 4.31 -11.65 1.56
N LEU A 104 3.24 -11.39 0.81
CA LEU A 104 2.87 -10.04 0.38
C LEU A 104 1.76 -9.55 1.32
N LEU A 105 2.07 -8.55 2.13
CA LEU A 105 1.13 -7.98 3.09
C LEU A 105 0.62 -6.62 2.58
N GLU A 106 -0.70 -6.45 2.55
CA GLU A 106 -1.28 -5.13 2.32
C GLU A 106 -0.80 -4.13 3.39
N LYS A 107 -0.69 -2.88 2.98
CA LYS A 107 -0.30 -1.79 3.88
C LYS A 107 -1.45 -1.45 4.86
N PRO A 108 -1.13 -0.96 6.07
CA PRO A 108 0.18 -0.85 6.70
C PRO A 108 0.68 -2.22 7.19
N LEU A 109 1.94 -2.30 7.62
CA LEU A 109 2.45 -3.53 8.25
C LEU A 109 1.59 -3.93 9.46
N ALA A 110 1.35 -2.98 10.36
CA ALA A 110 0.50 -3.12 11.53
C ALA A 110 0.13 -1.73 12.08
N THR A 111 -0.81 -1.69 13.02
CA THR A 111 -1.37 -0.45 13.58
C THR A 111 -1.01 -0.18 15.05
N THR A 112 -0.22 -1.06 15.68
CA THR A 112 0.30 -0.90 17.05
C THR A 112 1.77 -1.29 17.14
N HIS A 113 2.49 -0.74 18.11
CA HIS A 113 3.88 -1.13 18.38
C HIS A 113 4.03 -2.61 18.71
N GLU A 114 3.07 -3.18 19.45
CA GLU A 114 3.06 -4.59 19.82
C GLU A 114 2.93 -5.48 18.58
N ASP A 115 2.00 -5.16 17.68
CA ASP A 115 1.76 -5.93 16.46
C ASP A 115 2.95 -5.85 15.50
N ILE A 116 3.57 -4.66 15.36
CA ILE A 116 4.81 -4.48 14.61
C ILE A 116 5.88 -5.43 15.14
N ALA A 117 6.13 -5.41 16.46
CA ALA A 117 7.16 -6.25 17.08
C ALA A 117 6.88 -7.74 16.88
N ALA A 118 5.63 -8.17 17.03
CA ALA A 118 5.22 -9.57 16.89
C ALA A 118 5.39 -10.09 15.45
N ILE A 119 5.04 -9.28 14.45
CA ILE A 119 5.23 -9.63 13.04
C ILE A 119 6.72 -9.71 12.70
N VAL A 120 7.52 -8.72 13.13
CA VAL A 120 8.97 -8.69 12.91
C VAL A 120 9.64 -9.94 13.51
N ASP A 121 9.31 -10.28 14.76
CA ASP A 121 9.85 -11.47 15.44
C ASP A 121 9.52 -12.74 14.65
N SER A 122 8.25 -12.95 14.31
CA SER A 122 7.81 -14.15 13.61
C SER A 122 8.45 -14.29 12.22
N VAL A 123 8.45 -13.21 11.41
CA VAL A 123 9.04 -13.20 10.07
C VAL A 123 10.55 -13.50 10.14
N THR A 124 11.25 -12.88 11.10
CA THR A 124 12.70 -13.02 11.25
C THR A 124 13.06 -14.43 11.75
N ARG A 125 12.38 -14.93 12.78
CA ARG A 125 12.61 -16.26 13.37
C ARG A 125 12.38 -17.39 12.36
N ASN A 126 11.33 -17.27 11.54
CA ASN A 126 10.99 -18.27 10.54
C ASN A 126 11.70 -18.07 9.20
N LYS A 127 12.51 -17.01 9.06
CA LYS A 127 13.32 -16.69 7.85
C LYS A 127 12.49 -16.61 6.58
N VAL A 128 11.24 -16.21 6.68
CA VAL A 128 10.39 -15.95 5.53
C VAL A 128 10.62 -14.55 4.99
N ARG A 129 10.35 -14.36 3.71
CA ARG A 129 10.45 -13.05 3.06
C ARG A 129 9.10 -12.37 3.12
N LEU A 130 9.07 -11.10 3.51
CA LEU A 130 7.87 -10.28 3.57
C LEU A 130 8.09 -8.99 2.76
N MET A 131 7.13 -8.70 1.87
CA MET A 131 6.97 -7.44 1.18
C MET A 131 5.70 -6.76 1.69
N VAL A 132 5.75 -5.44 1.94
CA VAL A 132 4.56 -4.62 2.21
C VAL A 132 4.13 -3.93 0.92
N ASP A 133 2.84 -3.94 0.58
CA ASP A 133 2.34 -3.40 -0.70
C ASP A 133 2.22 -1.87 -0.70
N PHE A 134 3.36 -1.20 -0.73
CA PHE A 134 3.43 0.24 -1.00
C PHE A 134 3.51 0.50 -2.51
N HIS A 135 2.46 0.18 -3.21
CA HIS A 135 2.40 0.16 -4.68
C HIS A 135 2.68 1.51 -5.36
N ALA A 136 2.67 2.64 -4.62
CA ALA A 136 3.07 3.94 -5.19
C ALA A 136 4.50 3.93 -5.76
N ARG A 137 5.39 3.06 -5.27
CA ARG A 137 6.75 2.89 -5.81
C ARG A 137 6.79 2.33 -7.25
N TRP A 138 5.67 1.83 -7.78
CA TRP A 138 5.52 1.41 -9.18
C TRP A 138 4.76 2.43 -10.04
N SER A 139 4.32 3.54 -9.44
CA SER A 139 3.65 4.62 -10.17
C SER A 139 4.63 5.33 -11.12
N PRO A 140 4.36 5.39 -12.44
CA PRO A 140 5.29 5.96 -13.39
C PRO A 140 5.77 7.38 -13.06
N PRO A 141 4.91 8.36 -12.67
CA PRO A 141 5.38 9.68 -12.28
C PRO A 141 6.31 9.65 -11.04
N ILE A 142 6.03 8.78 -10.06
CA ILE A 142 6.86 8.66 -8.85
C ILE A 142 8.21 8.03 -9.17
N VAL A 143 8.25 7.01 -10.05
CA VAL A 143 9.49 6.40 -10.51
C VAL A 143 10.36 7.42 -11.26
N LEU A 144 9.76 8.19 -12.19
CA LEU A 144 10.46 9.22 -12.95
C LEU A 144 10.98 10.34 -12.03
N ALA A 145 10.21 10.74 -11.01
CA ALA A 145 10.66 11.70 -9.99
C ALA A 145 11.90 11.18 -9.24
N ARG A 146 11.89 9.91 -8.81
CA ARG A 146 13.05 9.29 -8.17
C ARG A 146 14.27 9.26 -9.08
N ASP A 147 14.08 8.96 -10.35
CA ASP A 147 15.17 8.95 -11.33
C ASP A 147 15.76 10.34 -11.53
N SER A 148 14.94 11.39 -11.60
CA SER A 148 15.41 12.78 -11.68
C SER A 148 16.19 13.19 -10.43
N ILE A 149 15.72 12.80 -9.24
CA ILE A 149 16.44 13.03 -7.98
C ILE A 149 17.81 12.32 -8.00
N ARG A 150 17.83 11.04 -8.39
CA ARG A 150 19.08 10.23 -8.45
C ARG A 150 20.09 10.77 -9.47
N ARG A 151 19.62 11.36 -10.56
CA ARG A 151 20.48 12.05 -11.53
C ARG A 151 20.97 13.42 -11.06
N GLY A 152 20.54 13.88 -9.88
CA GLY A 152 20.90 15.16 -9.30
C GLY A 152 20.31 16.38 -10.01
N GLU A 153 19.23 16.20 -10.79
CA GLU A 153 18.57 17.27 -11.56
C GLU A 153 17.98 18.35 -10.66
N LEU A 154 17.52 17.95 -9.45
CA LEU A 154 16.99 18.89 -8.47
C LEU A 154 18.06 19.53 -7.56
N GLY A 155 19.28 19.04 -7.61
CA GLY A 155 20.33 19.43 -6.65
C GLY A 155 20.03 18.85 -5.25
N GLU A 156 20.37 19.62 -4.21
CA GLU A 156 20.04 19.28 -2.82
C GLU A 156 18.55 19.50 -2.57
N LEU A 157 17.86 18.47 -2.06
CA LEU A 157 16.43 18.58 -1.74
C LEU A 157 16.24 19.40 -0.46
N VAL A 158 15.30 20.32 -0.50
CA VAL A 158 15.02 21.30 0.57
C VAL A 158 13.68 21.04 1.23
N SER A 159 12.61 20.90 0.43
CA SER A 159 11.28 20.69 0.97
C SER A 159 10.41 19.81 0.08
N ALA A 160 9.37 19.24 0.70
CA ALA A 160 8.31 18.51 0.04
C ALA A 160 6.93 18.93 0.57
N TYR A 161 5.93 18.88 -0.29
CA TYR A 161 4.52 18.94 0.08
C TYR A 161 3.80 17.76 -0.57
N TYR A 162 3.08 16.97 0.21
CA TYR A 162 2.33 15.84 -0.32
C TYR A 162 0.95 15.74 0.31
N ARG A 163 -0.08 15.86 -0.48
CA ARG A 163 -1.44 15.54 -0.05
C ARG A 163 -1.95 14.31 -0.79
N LEU A 164 -2.57 13.42 -0.03
CA LEU A 164 -3.22 12.21 -0.53
C LEU A 164 -4.50 12.03 0.29
N ASN A 165 -5.61 12.36 -0.33
CA ASN A 165 -6.92 12.46 0.29
C ASN A 165 -7.94 11.60 -0.44
N ASP A 166 -9.03 11.21 0.25
CA ASP A 166 -10.15 10.50 -0.35
C ASP A 166 -11.45 11.31 -0.30
N VAL A 167 -12.33 10.99 -1.24
CA VAL A 167 -13.72 11.45 -1.20
C VAL A 167 -14.47 10.81 -0.03
N VAL A 168 -15.46 11.55 0.50
CA VAL A 168 -16.19 11.18 1.72
C VAL A 168 -16.98 9.86 1.61
N SER A 169 -17.28 9.39 0.42
CA SER A 169 -17.90 8.07 0.22
C SER A 169 -16.97 6.89 0.57
N VAL A 170 -15.65 7.08 0.57
CA VAL A 170 -14.72 6.00 0.93
C VAL A 170 -14.94 5.53 2.36
N PRO A 171 -14.80 6.35 3.41
CA PRO A 171 -15.04 5.92 4.78
C PRO A 171 -16.51 5.62 5.09
N LEU A 172 -17.46 6.21 4.37
CA LEU A 172 -18.89 6.05 4.67
C LEU A 172 -19.55 4.86 3.96
N GLN A 173 -19.05 4.46 2.79
CA GLN A 173 -19.72 3.47 1.93
C GLN A 173 -18.83 2.30 1.50
N MET A 174 -17.52 2.54 1.32
CA MET A 174 -16.62 1.52 0.78
C MET A 174 -15.92 0.70 1.87
N LEU A 175 -15.59 1.33 3.02
CA LEU A 175 -14.82 0.72 4.09
C LEU A 175 -15.72 0.45 5.31
N ALA A 176 -16.32 -0.73 5.38
CA ALA A 176 -17.16 -1.12 6.52
C ALA A 176 -16.43 -1.09 7.89
N TRP A 177 -15.11 -1.02 7.86
CA TRP A 177 -14.22 -0.98 9.02
C TRP A 177 -13.59 0.40 9.28
N ALA A 178 -13.99 1.45 8.53
CA ALA A 178 -13.43 2.81 8.65
C ALA A 178 -13.43 3.35 10.09
N ALA A 179 -14.50 3.09 10.87
CA ALA A 179 -14.60 3.49 12.26
C ALA A 179 -13.56 2.83 13.20
N LYS A 180 -12.84 1.80 12.73
CA LYS A 180 -11.77 1.11 13.47
C LYS A 180 -10.38 1.42 12.94
N SER A 181 -10.27 2.32 11.97
CA SER A 181 -9.04 2.70 11.30
C SER A 181 -8.84 4.23 11.31
N SER A 182 -7.95 4.71 10.48
CA SER A 182 -7.64 6.13 10.30
C SER A 182 -7.22 6.38 8.86
N ILE A 183 -7.45 7.60 8.36
CA ILE A 183 -6.90 8.05 7.08
C ILE A 183 -5.37 7.92 7.03
N LEU A 184 -4.69 8.03 8.18
CA LEU A 184 -3.24 7.83 8.25
C LEU A 184 -2.83 6.39 7.96
N TRP A 185 -3.58 5.40 8.47
CA TRP A 185 -3.33 4.00 8.12
C TRP A 185 -3.67 3.72 6.66
N PHE A 186 -4.79 4.29 6.19
CA PHE A 186 -5.31 3.99 4.86
C PHE A 186 -4.51 4.67 3.75
N LEU A 187 -4.26 5.99 3.84
CA LEU A 187 -3.51 6.76 2.83
C LEU A 187 -2.19 7.35 3.35
N GLY A 188 -2.14 7.78 4.60
CA GLY A 188 -0.93 8.36 5.18
C GLY A 188 0.28 7.43 5.11
N SER A 189 0.06 6.12 5.24
CA SER A 189 1.12 5.11 5.06
C SER A 189 1.75 5.17 3.67
N HIS A 190 0.98 5.34 2.61
CA HIS A 190 1.49 5.56 1.24
C HIS A 190 2.24 6.89 1.12
N THR A 191 1.70 7.95 1.74
CA THR A 191 2.33 9.28 1.71
C THR A 191 3.73 9.24 2.33
N ILE A 192 3.83 8.64 3.51
CA ILE A 192 5.08 8.50 4.26
C ILE A 192 6.08 7.62 3.49
N ASP A 193 5.64 6.45 3.00
CA ASP A 193 6.50 5.56 2.24
C ASP A 193 7.07 6.23 0.99
N THR A 194 6.20 6.90 0.23
CA THR A 194 6.61 7.60 -1.00
C THR A 194 7.67 8.66 -0.72
N LEU A 195 7.48 9.49 0.33
CA LEU A 195 8.45 10.51 0.70
C LEU A 195 9.77 9.89 1.16
N ARG A 196 9.74 8.88 2.05
CA ARG A 196 10.94 8.16 2.48
C ARG A 196 11.72 7.60 1.29
N TRP A 197 11.01 6.99 0.34
CA TRP A 197 11.62 6.40 -0.85
C TRP A 197 12.21 7.44 -1.80
N LEU A 198 11.50 8.54 -2.07
CA LEU A 198 12.00 9.62 -2.93
C LEU A 198 13.20 10.34 -2.33
N LEU A 199 13.15 10.65 -1.04
CA LEU A 199 14.20 11.38 -0.33
C LEU A 199 15.38 10.48 0.03
N ASP A 200 15.23 9.16 -0.07
CA ASP A 200 16.20 8.17 0.42
C ASP A 200 16.66 8.50 1.85
N ASP A 201 15.66 8.78 2.72
CA ASP A 201 15.89 9.30 4.06
C ASP A 201 14.78 8.88 5.01
N GLU A 202 15.03 8.98 6.31
CA GLU A 202 14.10 8.62 7.37
C GLU A 202 13.60 9.85 8.11
N VAL A 203 12.35 9.77 8.59
CA VAL A 203 11.74 10.83 9.40
C VAL A 203 12.42 10.90 10.77
N GLU A 204 12.84 12.09 11.16
CA GLU A 204 13.46 12.35 12.46
C GLU A 204 12.41 12.69 13.52
N TRP A 205 11.50 13.63 13.21
CA TRP A 205 10.39 14.03 14.07
C TRP A 205 9.18 14.51 13.25
N VAL A 206 8.03 14.52 13.88
CA VAL A 206 6.75 15.00 13.32
C VAL A 206 6.07 15.97 14.29
N HIS A 207 5.32 16.93 13.73
CA HIS A 207 4.36 17.76 14.47
C HIS A 207 3.05 17.78 13.69
N SER A 208 2.00 17.27 14.31
CA SER A 208 0.72 17.03 13.65
C SER A 208 -0.45 17.68 14.38
N ALA A 209 -1.46 18.09 13.62
CA ALA A 209 -2.76 18.46 14.12
C ALA A 209 -3.84 17.65 13.38
N SER A 210 -4.91 17.33 14.10
CA SER A 210 -6.08 16.65 13.55
C SER A 210 -7.37 17.39 13.90
N ARG A 211 -8.41 17.14 13.10
CA ARG A 211 -9.76 17.63 13.37
C ARG A 211 -10.78 16.54 13.08
N SER A 212 -11.81 16.47 13.92
CA SER A 212 -12.97 15.60 13.77
C SER A 212 -14.25 16.44 13.68
N GLY A 213 -15.32 15.87 13.16
CA GLY A 213 -16.65 16.47 13.16
C GLY A 213 -17.50 16.06 11.98
N VAL A 214 -17.01 16.12 10.77
CA VAL A 214 -17.77 15.81 9.55
C VAL A 214 -18.16 14.33 9.50
N LEU A 215 -17.20 13.42 9.70
CA LEU A 215 -17.44 11.97 9.70
C LEU A 215 -18.20 11.54 10.95
N LYS A 216 -17.88 12.13 12.11
CA LYS A 216 -18.59 11.87 13.37
C LYS A 216 -20.07 12.18 13.28
N ALA A 217 -20.45 13.28 12.63
CA ALA A 217 -21.84 13.63 12.39
C ALA A 217 -22.57 12.61 11.49
N GLN A 218 -21.84 11.75 10.79
CA GLN A 218 -22.35 10.69 9.91
C GLN A 218 -22.12 9.28 10.48
N GLY A 219 -21.77 9.17 11.79
CA GLY A 219 -21.66 7.90 12.52
C GLY A 219 -20.27 7.24 12.46
N VAL A 220 -19.28 7.88 11.86
CA VAL A 220 -17.88 7.37 11.80
C VAL A 220 -17.00 8.27 12.70
N ASP A 221 -16.77 7.85 13.95
CA ASP A 221 -16.04 8.64 14.97
C ASP A 221 -14.53 8.48 14.84
N VAL A 222 -13.96 9.07 13.78
CA VAL A 222 -12.52 9.16 13.54
C VAL A 222 -12.18 10.59 13.09
N PRO A 223 -10.89 10.99 13.15
CA PRO A 223 -10.48 12.28 12.61
C PRO A 223 -10.77 12.40 11.11
N ASP A 224 -11.34 13.54 10.72
CA ASP A 224 -11.63 13.90 9.34
C ASP A 224 -10.34 14.12 8.52
N ILE A 225 -9.33 14.73 9.19
CA ILE A 225 -8.09 15.23 8.57
C ILE A 225 -6.93 15.22 9.56
N TYR A 226 -5.73 14.96 9.03
CA TYR A 226 -4.45 15.28 9.65
C TYR A 226 -3.63 16.18 8.73
N GLN A 227 -3.00 17.20 9.34
CA GLN A 227 -1.95 17.99 8.71
C GLN A 227 -0.68 17.84 9.56
N THR A 228 0.41 17.45 8.92
CA THR A 228 1.63 17.08 9.62
C THR A 228 2.84 17.76 9.00
N LEU A 229 3.62 18.44 9.82
CA LEU A 229 4.98 18.88 9.50
C LEU A 229 5.94 17.75 9.89
N MET A 230 6.86 17.40 9.00
CA MET A 230 7.86 16.35 9.17
C MET A 230 9.26 16.92 8.93
N LYS A 231 10.23 16.50 9.75
CA LYS A 231 11.65 16.72 9.52
C LYS A 231 12.32 15.40 9.19
N PHE A 232 13.05 15.35 8.12
CA PHE A 232 13.88 14.21 7.73
C PHE A 232 15.32 14.37 8.27
N ARG A 233 16.01 13.25 8.48
CA ARG A 233 17.36 13.24 9.10
C ARG A 233 18.40 14.00 8.31
N LYS A 234 18.34 13.98 6.96
CA LYS A 234 19.21 14.74 6.07
C LYS A 234 18.82 16.21 5.93
N GLY A 235 17.78 16.66 6.63
CA GLY A 235 17.44 18.07 6.73
C GLY A 235 16.22 18.53 5.94
N VAL A 236 15.67 17.71 5.04
CA VAL A 236 14.46 18.04 4.28
C VAL A 236 13.28 18.26 5.22
N ILE A 237 12.48 19.29 4.93
CA ILE A 237 11.21 19.57 5.64
C ILE A 237 10.07 19.20 4.71
N ALA A 238 9.13 18.38 5.19
CA ALA A 238 7.95 18.01 4.45
C ALA A 238 6.67 18.37 5.19
N THR A 239 5.64 18.76 4.44
CA THR A 239 4.28 18.87 4.95
C THR A 239 3.41 17.85 4.25
N ILE A 240 2.65 17.07 5.02
CA ILE A 240 1.67 16.13 4.46
C ILE A 240 0.26 16.47 4.93
N GLU A 241 -0.70 16.17 4.06
CA GLU A 241 -2.13 16.26 4.34
C GLU A 241 -2.82 14.96 3.96
N ASN A 242 -3.58 14.40 4.90
CA ASN A 242 -4.43 13.24 4.65
C ASN A 242 -5.83 13.50 5.22
N ASN A 243 -6.85 13.44 4.37
CA ASN A 243 -8.24 13.61 4.80
C ASN A 243 -9.20 12.64 4.09
N TRP A 244 -10.36 12.42 4.71
CA TRP A 244 -11.44 11.56 4.24
C TRP A 244 -12.71 12.34 3.91
N ILE A 245 -12.62 13.63 3.67
CA ILE A 245 -13.77 14.53 3.53
C ILE A 245 -13.78 15.34 2.24
N VAL A 246 -13.02 14.91 1.23
CA VAL A 246 -13.14 15.52 -0.10
C VAL A 246 -14.57 15.28 -0.62
N PRO A 247 -15.24 16.31 -1.21
CA PRO A 247 -16.59 16.15 -1.75
C PRO A 247 -16.69 15.08 -2.83
N ASN A 248 -17.76 14.29 -2.84
CA ASN A 248 -18.03 13.27 -3.87
C ASN A 248 -18.20 13.83 -5.29
N THR A 249 -18.33 15.14 -5.43
CA THR A 249 -18.37 15.83 -6.74
C THR A 249 -16.99 15.94 -7.38
N GLN A 250 -15.90 15.63 -6.65
CA GLN A 250 -14.59 15.46 -7.26
C GLN A 250 -14.62 14.30 -8.26
N PRO A 251 -14.05 14.46 -9.47
CA PRO A 251 -14.16 13.46 -10.53
C PRO A 251 -13.37 12.17 -10.24
N ASN A 252 -12.38 12.21 -9.36
CA ASN A 252 -11.58 11.06 -8.94
C ASN A 252 -11.80 10.74 -7.45
N VAL A 253 -11.62 9.48 -7.09
CA VAL A 253 -11.73 9.02 -5.69
C VAL A 253 -10.67 9.69 -4.81
N ASN A 254 -9.45 9.84 -5.33
CA ASN A 254 -8.33 10.41 -4.59
C ASN A 254 -8.00 11.83 -5.07
N ASP A 255 -7.56 12.69 -4.15
CA ASP A 255 -6.91 13.96 -4.43
C ASP A 255 -5.42 13.83 -4.09
N ILE A 256 -4.56 13.75 -5.13
CA ILE A 256 -3.14 13.41 -5.01
C ILE A 256 -2.29 14.49 -5.63
N LYS A 257 -1.52 15.20 -4.80
CA LYS A 257 -0.55 16.21 -5.28
C LYS A 257 0.74 16.12 -4.50
N LEU A 258 1.86 16.05 -5.21
CA LEU A 258 3.20 16.02 -4.65
C LEU A 258 4.05 17.10 -5.30
N ASN A 259 4.64 17.97 -4.48
CA ASN A 259 5.65 18.93 -4.89
C ASN A 259 6.96 18.66 -4.18
N LEU A 260 8.08 18.70 -4.91
CA LEU A 260 9.43 18.56 -4.39
C LEU A 260 10.27 19.74 -4.85
N LEU A 261 10.90 20.44 -3.91
CA LEU A 261 11.77 21.58 -4.17
C LEU A 261 13.21 21.21 -3.80
N GLY A 262 14.09 21.43 -4.74
CA GLY A 262 15.53 21.31 -4.54
C GLY A 262 16.26 22.61 -4.90
N SER A 263 17.56 22.65 -4.66
CA SER A 263 18.41 23.83 -4.88
C SER A 263 18.60 24.20 -6.36
N LYS A 264 18.27 23.28 -7.30
CA LYS A 264 18.45 23.48 -8.73
C LYS A 264 17.16 23.29 -9.54
N GLY A 265 16.11 22.78 -8.94
CA GLY A 265 14.88 22.46 -9.65
C GLY A 265 13.73 22.06 -8.75
N MET A 266 12.58 21.91 -9.34
CA MET A 266 11.34 21.54 -8.67
C MET A 266 10.60 20.49 -9.50
N LEU A 267 9.94 19.56 -8.83
CA LEU A 267 8.96 18.65 -9.44
C LEU A 267 7.57 18.97 -8.88
N ASP A 268 6.60 18.99 -9.77
CA ASP A 268 5.18 19.11 -9.43
C ASP A 268 4.41 17.95 -10.08
N ILE A 269 3.76 17.16 -9.27
CA ILE A 269 3.05 15.94 -9.68
C ILE A 269 1.60 16.05 -9.24
N ASP A 270 0.68 16.01 -10.20
CA ASP A 270 -0.75 15.94 -9.96
C ASP A 270 -1.31 14.62 -10.50
N LEU A 271 -1.58 13.68 -9.59
CA LEU A 271 -2.21 12.39 -9.92
C LEU A 271 -3.74 12.41 -9.69
N THR A 272 -4.28 13.51 -9.17
CA THR A 272 -5.73 13.71 -9.05
C THR A 272 -6.38 13.77 -10.41
N ASN A 273 -5.73 14.48 -11.31
CA ASN A 273 -6.29 14.78 -12.62
C ASN A 273 -5.90 13.71 -13.64
N ASN A 274 -6.71 12.69 -13.77
CA ASN A 274 -6.64 11.74 -14.88
C ASN A 274 -7.18 12.36 -16.20
N GLY A 275 -6.96 13.64 -16.41
CA GLY A 275 -7.52 14.45 -17.50
C GLY A 275 -7.20 13.98 -18.93
N VAL A 276 -6.51 12.85 -19.05
CA VAL A 276 -6.27 12.13 -20.31
C VAL A 276 -7.61 11.70 -20.97
N LEU A 277 -8.59 11.30 -20.16
CA LEU A 277 -9.95 10.98 -20.58
C LEU A 277 -10.95 11.66 -19.65
N GLN A 278 -11.76 12.54 -20.23
CA GLN A 278 -12.87 13.21 -19.54
C GLN A 278 -14.19 12.80 -20.23
N ARG A 279 -15.15 12.29 -19.45
CA ARG A 279 -16.45 11.92 -19.98
C ARG A 279 -17.51 12.89 -19.50
N PHE A 280 -18.14 13.56 -20.45
CA PHE A 280 -19.24 14.47 -20.23
C PHE A 280 -20.52 13.74 -20.68
N LEU A 281 -21.26 13.15 -19.75
CA LEU A 281 -22.47 12.40 -20.00
C LEU A 281 -23.71 13.22 -19.56
N PRO A 282 -24.92 12.90 -20.03
CA PRO A 282 -26.11 13.67 -19.68
C PRO A 282 -26.39 13.74 -18.17
N ASP A 283 -25.95 12.73 -17.42
CA ASP A 283 -26.23 12.53 -15.99
C ASP A 283 -25.00 12.71 -15.09
N ARG A 284 -23.79 12.77 -15.67
CA ARG A 284 -22.55 12.87 -14.88
C ARG A 284 -21.36 13.36 -15.67
N TYR A 285 -20.39 13.88 -14.94
CA TYR A 285 -19.02 14.09 -15.38
C TYR A 285 -18.11 13.18 -14.57
N ASP A 286 -17.19 12.48 -15.23
CA ASP A 286 -16.16 11.68 -14.56
C ASP A 286 -14.83 11.66 -15.33
N GLN A 287 -13.78 11.25 -14.62
CA GLN A 287 -12.44 11.01 -15.16
C GLN A 287 -12.04 9.58 -14.76
N PRO A 288 -12.13 8.60 -15.66
CA PRO A 288 -11.79 7.21 -15.35
C PRO A 288 -10.34 7.06 -14.88
N ASP A 289 -10.11 6.12 -13.97
CA ASP A 289 -8.76 5.73 -13.57
C ASP A 289 -7.99 5.16 -14.78
N VAL A 290 -6.80 5.72 -15.02
CA VAL A 290 -5.89 5.26 -16.09
C VAL A 290 -4.50 4.88 -15.56
N PHE A 291 -4.28 4.93 -14.23
CA PHE A 291 -2.97 4.73 -13.61
C PHE A 291 -2.94 3.62 -12.56
N VAL A 292 -3.92 3.60 -11.64
CA VAL A 292 -3.86 2.75 -10.44
C VAL A 292 -4.21 1.31 -10.78
N LYS A 293 -5.41 1.11 -11.33
CA LYS A 293 -5.96 -0.22 -11.65
C LYS A 293 -7.00 -0.19 -12.80
N PRO A 294 -6.70 0.44 -13.94
CA PRO A 294 -7.64 0.46 -15.06
C PRO A 294 -7.88 -0.94 -15.62
N LEU A 295 -9.10 -1.19 -16.09
CA LEU A 295 -9.46 -2.41 -16.82
C LEU A 295 -9.21 -2.18 -18.32
N ILE A 296 -8.26 -2.91 -18.92
CA ILE A 296 -7.90 -2.83 -20.33
C ILE A 296 -8.04 -4.21 -20.97
N HIS A 297 -8.93 -4.35 -21.95
CA HIS A 297 -9.21 -5.62 -22.62
C HIS A 297 -9.41 -6.78 -21.64
N ASP A 298 -10.33 -6.58 -20.67
CA ASP A 298 -10.72 -7.54 -19.62
C ASP A 298 -9.59 -7.94 -18.64
N ARG A 299 -8.51 -7.16 -18.58
CA ARG A 299 -7.41 -7.35 -17.62
C ARG A 299 -7.18 -6.08 -16.83
N HIS A 300 -7.08 -6.20 -15.52
CA HIS A 300 -6.62 -5.07 -14.72
C HIS A 300 -5.11 -4.88 -14.91
N VAL A 301 -4.73 -3.63 -15.12
CA VAL A 301 -3.35 -3.19 -15.24
C VAL A 301 -3.12 -1.98 -14.34
N GLY A 302 -1.98 -1.31 -14.47
CA GLY A 302 -1.64 -0.14 -13.65
C GLY A 302 -0.68 -0.47 -12.52
N PHE A 303 -0.25 0.57 -11.81
CA PHE A 303 0.87 0.41 -10.89
C PHE A 303 0.55 -0.43 -9.65
N ALA A 304 -0.71 -0.49 -9.22
CA ALA A 304 -1.09 -1.36 -8.11
C ALA A 304 -0.97 -2.84 -8.47
N TYR A 305 -1.39 -3.21 -9.67
CA TYR A 305 -1.19 -4.57 -10.18
C TYR A 305 0.28 -4.88 -10.47
N ALA A 306 1.03 -3.88 -10.96
CA ALA A 306 2.47 -4.03 -11.21
C ALA A 306 3.25 -4.38 -9.93
N ALA A 307 2.88 -3.83 -8.78
CA ALA A 307 3.48 -4.17 -7.49
C ALA A 307 3.29 -5.66 -7.13
N ILE A 308 2.08 -6.19 -7.30
CA ILE A 308 1.78 -7.60 -7.02
C ILE A 308 2.53 -8.52 -8.00
N HIS A 309 2.59 -8.17 -9.29
CA HIS A 309 3.39 -8.90 -10.27
C HIS A 309 4.88 -8.91 -9.92
N ASP A 310 5.43 -7.76 -9.49
CA ASP A 310 6.84 -7.63 -9.10
C ASP A 310 7.18 -8.48 -7.87
N PHE A 311 6.26 -8.60 -6.90
CA PHE A 311 6.42 -9.52 -5.78
C PHE A 311 6.59 -10.97 -6.25
N VAL A 312 5.71 -11.44 -7.13
CA VAL A 312 5.79 -12.80 -7.70
C VAL A 312 7.13 -13.00 -8.41
N GLU A 313 7.52 -12.07 -9.28
CA GLU A 313 8.75 -12.17 -10.06
C GLU A 313 10.00 -12.13 -9.18
N ARG A 314 10.07 -11.20 -8.22
CA ARG A 314 11.22 -11.12 -7.31
C ARG A 314 11.33 -12.34 -6.41
N LEU A 315 10.21 -12.89 -5.97
CA LEU A 315 10.22 -14.14 -5.21
C LEU A 315 10.73 -15.28 -6.09
N ALA A 316 10.22 -15.41 -7.30
CA ALA A 316 10.58 -16.47 -8.25
C ALA A 316 12.07 -16.42 -8.66
N PHE A 317 12.65 -15.23 -8.76
CA PHE A 317 14.05 -15.05 -9.17
C PHE A 317 15.01 -14.87 -7.99
N GLY A 318 14.54 -14.90 -6.75
CA GLY A 318 15.36 -14.68 -5.55
C GLY A 318 15.92 -13.26 -5.43
N GLU A 319 15.24 -12.28 -6.03
CA GLU A 319 15.66 -10.86 -5.99
C GLU A 319 15.12 -10.17 -4.74
N ASP A 320 15.80 -9.13 -4.26
CA ASP A 320 15.33 -8.32 -3.13
C ASP A 320 14.04 -7.59 -3.50
N PHE A 321 13.12 -7.48 -2.54
CA PHE A 321 11.88 -6.72 -2.72
C PHE A 321 12.17 -5.21 -2.75
N LEU A 322 11.36 -4.44 -3.50
CA LEU A 322 11.45 -2.97 -3.52
C LEU A 322 10.90 -2.33 -2.25
N THR A 323 10.00 -3.02 -1.58
CA THR A 323 9.47 -2.69 -0.27
C THR A 323 9.64 -3.90 0.63
N ASP A 324 10.22 -3.72 1.79
CA ASP A 324 10.51 -4.84 2.68
C ASP A 324 9.88 -4.66 4.08
N LEU A 325 10.19 -5.58 4.97
CA LEU A 325 9.74 -5.54 6.37
C LEU A 325 10.17 -4.25 7.07
N ARG A 326 11.40 -3.75 6.80
CA ARG A 326 11.93 -2.52 7.41
C ARG A 326 11.13 -1.30 6.95
N ASP A 327 10.78 -1.23 5.67
CA ASP A 327 9.91 -0.17 5.16
C ASP A 327 8.57 -0.16 5.88
N GLY A 328 7.95 -1.34 6.05
CA GLY A 328 6.70 -1.47 6.79
C GLY A 328 6.80 -1.01 8.24
N VAL A 329 7.88 -1.40 8.93
CA VAL A 329 8.16 -0.98 10.32
C VAL A 329 8.29 0.54 10.41
N ASN A 330 9.15 1.14 9.57
CA ASN A 330 9.45 2.56 9.64
C ASN A 330 8.23 3.43 9.30
N VAL A 331 7.44 3.01 8.32
CA VAL A 331 6.17 3.69 7.98
C VAL A 331 5.18 3.58 9.13
N SER A 332 4.93 2.38 9.67
CA SER A 332 3.96 2.19 10.74
C SER A 332 4.34 2.95 12.02
N LYS A 333 5.62 2.97 12.40
CA LYS A 333 6.12 3.76 13.53
C LYS A 333 5.97 5.27 13.29
N THR A 334 6.17 5.74 12.06
CA THR A 334 5.97 7.15 11.73
C THR A 334 4.49 7.53 11.83
N VAL A 335 3.56 6.67 11.39
CA VAL A 335 2.12 6.92 11.57
C VAL A 335 1.76 7.00 13.05
N LEU A 336 2.27 6.09 13.89
CA LEU A 336 2.03 6.14 15.35
C LEU A 336 2.54 7.44 15.97
N ALA A 337 3.74 7.89 15.57
CA ALA A 337 4.27 9.17 16.04
C ALA A 337 3.42 10.38 15.59
N ILE A 338 2.85 10.35 14.39
CA ILE A 338 1.92 11.38 13.90
C ILE A 338 0.65 11.42 14.75
N MET A 339 0.07 10.26 15.05
CA MET A 339 -1.13 10.16 15.90
C MET A 339 -0.84 10.67 17.30
N GLU A 340 0.26 10.24 17.92
CA GLU A 340 0.70 10.72 19.24
C GLU A 340 0.94 12.24 19.24
N SER A 341 1.57 12.77 18.19
CA SER A 341 1.82 14.21 18.05
C SER A 341 0.52 15.01 17.99
N ALA A 342 -0.49 14.52 17.26
CA ALA A 342 -1.78 15.17 17.15
C ALA A 342 -2.55 15.15 18.48
N GLU A 343 -2.49 14.04 19.24
CA GLU A 343 -3.11 13.92 20.57
C GLU A 343 -2.44 14.82 21.58
N ARG A 344 -1.11 14.88 21.61
CA ARG A 344 -0.32 15.68 22.55
C ARG A 344 -0.23 17.15 22.18
N ASN A 345 -0.60 17.50 20.94
CA ASN A 345 -0.37 18.83 20.36
C ASN A 345 1.09 19.30 20.54
N ALA A 346 2.04 18.41 20.29
CA ALA A 346 3.47 18.63 20.48
C ALA A 346 4.30 17.83 19.46
N PRO A 347 5.51 18.27 19.12
CA PRO A 347 6.43 17.47 18.29
C PRO A 347 6.76 16.13 18.96
N VAL A 348 6.83 15.06 18.15
CA VAL A 348 7.20 13.71 18.58
C VAL A 348 8.37 13.23 17.72
N LYS A 349 9.40 12.68 18.36
CA LYS A 349 10.52 12.03 17.71
C LYS A 349 10.10 10.66 17.18
N VAL A 350 10.53 10.30 15.95
CA VAL A 350 10.25 8.99 15.38
C VAL A 350 11.37 8.02 15.77
N GLU A 351 11.04 7.00 16.55
CA GLU A 351 11.96 5.95 16.98
C GLU A 351 11.91 4.78 15.99
N LEU A 352 12.90 4.74 15.08
CA LEU A 352 13.01 3.72 14.03
C LEU A 352 13.97 2.60 14.43
#